data_62ed995798e11dea6b69c12f78db0ec5
#
_entry.id   62ed995798e11dea6b69c12f78db0ec5
#
_cell.length_a   1.000
_cell.length_b   1.000
_cell.length_c   1.000
_cell.angle_alpha   90.00
_cell.angle_beta   90.00
_cell.angle_gamma   90.00
#
_symmetry.space_group_name_H-M   'P 1'
#
loop_
_entity.id
_entity.type
_entity.pdbx_description
1 polymer ?
#
loop_
_entity_poly.entity_id
_entity_poly.type
_entity_poly.pdbx_seq_one_letter_code
_entity_poly.pdbx_strand_id
1 'polypeptide(L)'
;MRHSAQSIRVRFVIGSAVVISVLLLTFSAAAQSKTAHKPRSPRAVTSPAPVRAVNAEEMQALLKRDGTRPLLVNYWATWCDPCRDEFPDLVKIDRDYRAKGLDFIAITLDDLVDIKTAVPKFLLAMNAKMPVYLLNVADPEPAINMVDRDWSGALPATFLYDQNGKVVYKHFGRVNPGELRAAIEQQVGKSP
;
A
#
# COMPACT_ATOMS: atom_id res chain seq x y z
N MET A 1 -47.56 20.80 -52.41
CA MET A 1 -48.73 19.91 -52.40
C MET A 1 -48.98 19.57 -50.93
N ARG A 2 -49.93 20.26 -50.31
CA ARG A 2 -51.29 19.83 -50.03
C ARG A 2 -51.31 18.54 -49.22
N HIS A 3 -51.80 18.41 -48.07
CA HIS A 3 -52.98 18.76 -47.27
C HIS A 3 -52.85 17.84 -46.03
N SER A 4 -53.48 17.92 -44.95
CA SER A 4 -54.62 18.59 -44.38
C SER A 4 -54.73 18.25 -42.91
N ALA A 5 -55.20 19.18 -42.18
CA ALA A 5 -55.66 19.06 -40.82
C ALA A 5 -56.83 18.12 -40.65
N GLN A 6 -57.01 17.52 -39.49
CA GLN A 6 -58.38 17.34 -38.96
C GLN A 6 -58.42 17.26 -37.46
N SER A 7 -59.10 18.23 -36.93
CA SER A 7 -59.54 18.42 -35.55
C SER A 7 -60.82 17.57 -35.35
N ILE A 8 -60.91 16.89 -34.20
CA ILE A 8 -62.21 16.41 -33.70
C ILE A 8 -62.33 16.80 -32.22
N ARG A 9 -63.33 17.67 -31.99
CA ARG A 9 -63.90 18.00 -30.70
C ARG A 9 -65.08 17.09 -30.39
N VAL A 10 -65.25 16.62 -29.16
CA VAL A 10 -66.56 16.26 -28.54
C VAL A 10 -66.34 16.30 -27.03
N ARG A 11 -66.80 17.19 -26.32
CA ARG A 11 -68.08 17.55 -25.63
C ARG A 11 -68.35 16.74 -24.35
N PHE A 12 -68.22 17.53 -23.24
CA PHE A 12 -69.05 17.57 -22.02
C PHE A 12 -70.04 16.45 -21.73
N VAL A 13 -69.97 15.90 -20.53
CA VAL A 13 -71.14 15.69 -19.67
C VAL A 13 -70.79 15.91 -18.21
N ILE A 14 -71.62 16.74 -17.59
CA ILE A 14 -71.63 17.12 -16.20
C ILE A 14 -72.37 16.03 -15.42
N GLY A 15 -71.81 15.66 -14.26
CA GLY A 15 -72.53 14.80 -13.33
C GLY A 15 -72.10 15.09 -11.91
N SER A 16 -72.90 15.95 -11.23
CA SER A 16 -72.75 16.21 -9.81
C SER A 16 -73.15 15.01 -8.96
N ALA A 17 -72.33 14.64 -8.03
CA ALA A 17 -72.78 13.89 -6.85
C ALA A 17 -71.86 14.30 -5.66
N VAL A 18 -72.46 15.04 -4.78
CA VAL A 18 -71.93 15.44 -3.44
C VAL A 18 -72.05 14.20 -2.57
N VAL A 19 -70.90 13.70 -2.09
CA VAL A 19 -70.87 12.77 -0.95
C VAL A 19 -69.89 13.32 0.07
N ILE A 20 -70.47 13.78 1.16
CA ILE A 20 -69.77 14.15 2.37
C ILE A 20 -69.26 12.87 3.00
N SER A 21 -67.95 12.71 3.06
CA SER A 21 -67.30 11.70 3.90
C SER A 21 -66.35 12.33 4.84
N VAL A 22 -66.61 12.08 6.09
CA VAL A 22 -65.91 12.52 7.29
C VAL A 22 -64.42 12.14 7.22
N LEU A 23 -63.56 13.14 7.24
CA LEU A 23 -62.11 13.01 7.26
C LEU A 23 -61.67 12.69 8.67
N LEU A 24 -61.41 11.43 8.95
CA LEU A 24 -60.63 11.01 10.12
C LEU A 24 -59.16 11.33 9.87
N LEU A 25 -58.70 12.42 10.45
CA LEU A 25 -57.29 12.80 10.52
C LEU A 25 -56.54 11.80 11.41
N THR A 26 -56.00 10.75 10.84
CA THR A 26 -54.98 9.96 11.52
C THR A 26 -53.67 10.69 11.44
N PHE A 27 -53.29 11.32 12.56
CA PHE A 27 -51.98 11.92 12.75
C PHE A 27 -50.94 10.80 12.82
N SER A 28 -50.30 10.48 11.69
CA SER A 28 -49.15 9.56 11.63
C SER A 28 -47.95 10.30 12.18
N ALA A 29 -47.62 10.07 13.44
CA ALA A 29 -46.37 10.51 14.04
C ALA A 29 -45.22 9.79 13.31
N ALA A 30 -44.62 10.49 12.34
CA ALA A 30 -43.33 10.07 11.77
C ALA A 30 -42.28 10.09 12.87
N ALA A 31 -41.97 8.90 13.40
CA ALA A 31 -40.82 8.70 14.28
C ALA A 31 -39.54 9.03 13.49
N GLN A 32 -39.02 10.23 13.69
CA GLN A 32 -37.68 10.59 13.22
C GLN A 32 -36.67 9.74 13.98
N SER A 33 -36.27 8.64 13.37
CA SER A 33 -35.14 7.85 13.78
C SER A 33 -33.90 8.75 13.71
N LYS A 34 -33.52 9.35 14.85
CA LYS A 34 -32.20 9.94 15.02
C LYS A 34 -31.21 8.79 14.90
N THR A 35 -30.64 8.61 13.70
CA THR A 35 -29.46 7.78 13.52
C THR A 35 -28.36 8.39 14.38
N ALA A 36 -28.20 7.83 15.57
CA ALA A 36 -27.07 8.13 16.45
C ALA A 36 -25.81 7.80 15.65
N HIS A 37 -25.10 8.81 15.22
CA HIS A 37 -23.77 8.67 14.62
C HIS A 37 -22.87 8.09 15.69
N LYS A 38 -22.70 6.74 15.64
CA LYS A 38 -21.77 6.02 16.51
C LYS A 38 -20.39 6.64 16.29
N PRO A 39 -19.75 7.21 17.32
CA PRO A 39 -18.41 7.77 17.16
C PRO A 39 -17.52 6.68 16.55
N ARG A 40 -16.93 7.00 15.40
CA ARG A 40 -15.99 6.10 14.71
C ARG A 40 -14.85 5.86 15.69
N SER A 41 -14.76 4.65 16.22
CA SER A 41 -13.63 4.25 17.07
C SER A 41 -12.33 4.70 16.43
N PRO A 42 -11.35 5.23 17.18
CA PRO A 42 -10.05 5.59 16.63
C PRO A 42 -9.56 4.40 15.81
N ARG A 43 -9.27 4.65 14.53
CA ARG A 43 -8.73 3.61 13.63
C ARG A 43 -7.53 3.00 14.33
N ALA A 44 -7.64 1.74 14.71
CA ALA A 44 -6.56 1.02 15.38
C ALA A 44 -5.28 1.29 14.58
N VAL A 45 -4.30 1.90 15.25
CA VAL A 45 -2.94 2.03 14.70
C VAL A 45 -2.47 0.60 14.58
N THR A 46 -2.58 0.03 13.38
CA THR A 46 -2.09 -1.32 13.12
C THR A 46 -0.60 -1.30 13.38
N SER A 47 -0.18 -1.97 14.45
CA SER A 47 1.24 -2.16 14.74
C SER A 47 1.97 -2.61 13.48
N PRO A 48 3.19 -2.13 13.23
CA PRO A 48 4.01 -2.68 12.17
C PRO A 48 4.15 -4.20 12.36
N ALA A 49 4.32 -4.93 11.27
CA ALA A 49 4.62 -6.36 11.37
C ALA A 49 5.86 -6.56 12.26
N PRO A 50 5.90 -7.63 13.08
CA PRO A 50 7.06 -7.88 13.93
C PRO A 50 8.31 -8.03 13.07
N VAL A 51 9.38 -7.35 13.46
CA VAL A 51 10.70 -7.49 12.83
C VAL A 51 11.27 -8.85 13.21
N ARG A 52 11.71 -9.63 12.22
CA ARG A 52 12.31 -10.95 12.42
C ARG A 52 13.81 -10.89 12.15
N ALA A 53 14.61 -11.41 13.07
CA ALA A 53 16.03 -11.64 12.83
C ALA A 53 16.21 -12.79 11.81
N VAL A 54 17.17 -12.62 10.90
CA VAL A 54 17.53 -13.60 9.89
C VAL A 54 19.03 -13.76 9.81
N ASN A 55 19.51 -14.98 9.59
CA ASN A 55 20.91 -15.23 9.25
C ASN A 55 21.17 -15.04 7.76
N ALA A 56 22.41 -15.27 7.29
CA ALA A 56 22.79 -15.10 5.89
C ALA A 56 22.01 -16.03 4.94
N GLU A 57 21.80 -17.29 5.33
CA GLU A 57 21.06 -18.28 4.51
C GLU A 57 19.59 -17.92 4.40
N GLU A 58 18.96 -17.53 5.51
CA GLU A 58 17.57 -17.05 5.54
C GLU A 58 17.41 -15.76 4.72
N MET A 59 18.36 -14.83 4.81
CA MET A 59 18.37 -13.63 3.96
C MET A 59 18.46 -14.04 2.48
N GLN A 60 19.35 -14.93 2.11
CA GLN A 60 19.45 -15.42 0.73
C GLN A 60 18.14 -16.06 0.26
N ALA A 61 17.45 -16.81 1.13
CA ALA A 61 16.17 -17.41 0.80
C ALA A 61 15.09 -16.34 0.53
N LEU A 62 15.11 -15.20 1.23
CA LEU A 62 14.21 -14.08 0.97
C LEU A 62 14.41 -13.44 -0.41
N LEU A 63 15.63 -13.51 -0.95
CA LEU A 63 15.96 -12.93 -2.26
C LEU A 63 15.57 -13.85 -3.44
N LYS A 64 15.29 -15.13 -3.19
CA LYS A 64 14.88 -16.07 -4.24
C LYS A 64 13.53 -15.67 -4.83
N ARG A 65 13.43 -15.76 -6.16
CA ARG A 65 12.20 -15.48 -6.92
C ARG A 65 11.67 -16.75 -7.56
N ASP A 66 10.35 -16.82 -7.67
CA ASP A 66 9.60 -17.97 -8.22
C ASP A 66 9.04 -17.72 -9.63
N GLY A 67 9.44 -16.61 -10.26
CA GLY A 67 8.97 -16.23 -11.59
C GLY A 67 7.68 -15.38 -11.59
N THR A 68 7.10 -15.05 -10.43
CA THR A 68 5.80 -14.39 -10.38
C THR A 68 5.88 -12.88 -10.20
N ARG A 69 6.76 -12.41 -9.32
CA ARG A 69 6.80 -10.98 -8.92
C ARG A 69 8.23 -10.47 -8.77
N PRO A 70 8.51 -9.23 -9.23
CA PRO A 70 9.77 -8.55 -8.92
C PRO A 70 9.86 -8.23 -7.42
N LEU A 71 11.08 -8.14 -6.91
CA LEU A 71 11.37 -7.84 -5.51
C LEU A 71 12.25 -6.60 -5.38
N LEU A 72 11.77 -5.61 -4.65
CA LEU A 72 12.58 -4.51 -4.15
C LEU A 72 13.16 -4.87 -2.78
N VAL A 73 14.45 -4.64 -2.59
CA VAL A 73 15.13 -4.81 -1.31
C VAL A 73 15.88 -3.52 -0.99
N ASN A 74 15.66 -3.00 0.22
CA ASN A 74 16.42 -1.86 0.73
C ASN A 74 17.16 -2.28 2.00
N TYR A 75 18.46 -2.07 2.02
CA TYR A 75 19.33 -2.26 3.19
C TYR A 75 19.54 -0.92 3.87
N TRP A 76 19.28 -0.88 5.18
CA TRP A 76 19.20 0.35 5.96
C TRP A 76 19.55 0.12 7.43
N ALA A 77 19.58 1.20 8.24
CA ALA A 77 19.62 1.11 9.70
C ALA A 77 19.01 2.37 10.35
N THR A 78 18.59 2.26 11.60
CA THR A 78 18.01 3.41 12.35
C THR A 78 19.03 4.51 12.65
N TRP A 79 20.32 4.18 12.73
CA TRP A 79 21.43 5.11 12.93
C TRP A 79 21.96 5.74 11.63
N CYS A 80 21.48 5.31 10.47
CA CYS A 80 21.90 5.80 9.16
C CYS A 80 21.02 6.98 8.74
N ASP A 81 21.52 8.21 8.84
CA ASP A 81 20.75 9.41 8.52
C ASP A 81 20.23 9.44 7.07
N PRO A 82 21.05 9.17 6.01
CA PRO A 82 20.52 9.15 4.64
C PRO A 82 19.47 8.06 4.41
N CYS A 83 19.54 6.94 5.16
CA CYS A 83 18.50 5.91 5.12
C CYS A 83 17.17 6.45 5.66
N ARG A 84 17.23 7.17 6.78
CA ARG A 84 16.04 7.77 7.41
C ARG A 84 15.39 8.82 6.50
N ASP A 85 16.21 9.58 5.78
CA ASP A 85 15.76 10.62 4.86
C ASP A 85 15.02 10.05 3.63
N GLU A 86 15.43 8.89 3.10
CA GLU A 86 14.78 8.26 1.95
C GLU A 86 13.57 7.41 2.32
N PHE A 87 13.50 6.93 3.58
CA PHE A 87 12.50 5.96 4.02
C PHE A 87 11.05 6.37 3.76
N PRO A 88 10.63 7.65 3.93
CA PRO A 88 9.29 8.09 3.57
C PRO A 88 8.94 7.88 2.10
N ASP A 89 9.91 8.01 1.19
CA ASP A 89 9.69 7.78 -0.24
C ASP A 89 9.59 6.28 -0.56
N LEU A 90 10.38 5.45 0.11
CA LEU A 90 10.28 3.99 0.03
C LEU A 90 8.90 3.49 0.54
N VAL A 91 8.38 4.05 1.63
CA VAL A 91 7.02 3.75 2.12
C VAL A 91 5.95 4.13 1.09
N LYS A 92 6.10 5.26 0.39
CA LYS A 92 5.19 5.63 -0.71
C LYS A 92 5.29 4.65 -1.87
N ILE A 93 6.50 4.24 -2.25
CA ILE A 93 6.74 3.24 -3.31
C ILE A 93 6.06 1.92 -2.96
N ASP A 94 6.25 1.39 -1.76
CA ASP A 94 5.58 0.18 -1.29
C ASP A 94 4.05 0.28 -1.42
N ARG A 95 3.47 1.37 -0.95
CA ARG A 95 2.03 1.61 -1.05
C ARG A 95 1.53 1.64 -2.49
N ASP A 96 2.26 2.32 -3.38
CA ASP A 96 1.84 2.61 -4.75
C ASP A 96 2.00 1.39 -5.68
N TYR A 97 2.94 0.48 -5.38
CA TYR A 97 3.30 -0.64 -6.25
C TYR A 97 2.97 -2.03 -5.71
N ARG A 98 2.70 -2.19 -4.42
CA ARG A 98 2.32 -3.50 -3.83
C ARG A 98 1.12 -4.13 -4.54
N ALA A 99 0.05 -3.36 -4.77
CA ALA A 99 -1.13 -3.83 -5.49
C ALA A 99 -0.88 -4.07 -6.99
N LYS A 100 0.20 -3.50 -7.54
CA LYS A 100 0.63 -3.67 -8.92
C LYS A 100 1.58 -4.87 -9.11
N GLY A 101 1.83 -5.64 -8.07
CA GLY A 101 2.62 -6.85 -8.14
C GLY A 101 4.09 -6.69 -7.73
N LEU A 102 4.50 -5.61 -7.07
CA LEU A 102 5.82 -5.49 -6.47
C LEU A 102 5.82 -6.13 -5.08
N ASP A 103 6.78 -7.02 -4.82
CA ASP A 103 7.18 -7.38 -3.47
C ASP A 103 8.24 -6.38 -2.99
N PHE A 104 8.14 -5.96 -1.74
CA PHE A 104 9.13 -5.10 -1.13
C PHE A 104 9.45 -5.60 0.28
N ILE A 105 10.74 -5.79 0.56
CA ILE A 105 11.26 -6.07 1.90
C ILE A 105 12.34 -5.05 2.26
N ALA A 106 12.43 -4.68 3.53
CA ALA A 106 13.54 -3.90 4.05
C ALA A 106 14.37 -4.76 5.01
N ILE A 107 15.70 -4.69 4.89
CA ILE A 107 16.62 -5.44 5.72
C ILE A 107 17.43 -4.43 6.51
N THR A 108 17.30 -4.45 7.84
CA THR A 108 18.07 -3.56 8.70
C THR A 108 19.36 -4.24 9.17
N LEU A 109 20.42 -3.41 9.28
CA LEU A 109 21.72 -3.77 9.84
C LEU A 109 21.90 -3.18 11.26
N ASP A 110 20.79 -2.92 11.95
CA ASP A 110 20.80 -2.56 13.36
C ASP A 110 21.26 -3.74 14.23
N ASP A 111 21.71 -3.45 15.44
CA ASP A 111 22.04 -4.48 16.41
C ASP A 111 20.80 -5.26 16.87
N LEU A 112 20.98 -6.52 17.25
CA LEU A 112 19.89 -7.39 17.70
C LEU A 112 19.12 -6.81 18.91
N VAL A 113 19.77 -6.01 19.75
CA VAL A 113 19.12 -5.31 20.89
C VAL A 113 18.02 -4.34 20.42
N ASP A 114 18.16 -3.78 19.22
CA ASP A 114 17.24 -2.79 18.66
C ASP A 114 16.01 -3.40 17.97
N ILE A 115 15.98 -4.72 17.80
CA ILE A 115 14.88 -5.42 17.12
C ILE A 115 13.51 -5.21 17.80
N LYS A 116 13.50 -4.96 19.12
CA LYS A 116 12.27 -4.71 19.90
C LYS A 116 12.12 -3.25 20.35
N THR A 117 13.06 -2.39 20.02
CA THR A 117 13.15 -1.01 20.53
C THR A 117 13.20 0.02 19.39
N ALA A 118 14.38 0.39 18.94
CA ALA A 118 14.59 1.46 17.97
C ALA A 118 13.95 1.15 16.61
N VAL A 119 14.11 -0.07 16.11
CA VAL A 119 13.59 -0.47 14.78
C VAL A 119 12.07 -0.38 14.72
N PRO A 120 11.27 -1.06 15.58
CA PRO A 120 9.81 -0.97 15.50
C PRO A 120 9.28 0.44 15.81
N LYS A 121 9.95 1.22 16.66
CA LYS A 121 9.61 2.63 16.93
C LYS A 121 9.74 3.46 15.65
N PHE A 122 10.84 3.30 14.92
CA PHE A 122 11.06 3.99 13.64
C PHE A 122 10.02 3.58 12.60
N LEU A 123 9.80 2.28 12.39
CA LEU A 123 8.82 1.77 11.44
C LEU A 123 7.40 2.27 11.71
N LEU A 124 7.02 2.35 12.99
CA LEU A 124 5.73 2.90 13.40
C LEU A 124 5.62 4.39 13.03
N ALA A 125 6.66 5.18 13.31
CA ALA A 125 6.72 6.60 12.97
C ALA A 125 6.61 6.84 11.46
N MET A 126 7.23 5.97 10.65
CA MET A 126 7.18 6.02 9.19
C MET A 126 5.88 5.42 8.61
N ASN A 127 5.03 4.78 9.42
CA ASN A 127 3.86 4.02 8.96
C ASN A 127 4.23 2.94 7.92
N ALA A 128 5.39 2.31 8.08
CA ALA A 128 5.90 1.27 7.22
C ALA A 128 5.00 0.01 7.26
N LYS A 129 4.75 -0.60 6.10
CA LYS A 129 3.90 -1.79 5.95
C LYS A 129 4.60 -2.95 5.26
N MET A 130 5.73 -2.69 4.60
CA MET A 130 6.56 -3.74 4.04
C MET A 130 7.11 -4.63 5.16
N PRO A 131 7.36 -5.92 4.90
CA PRO A 131 8.10 -6.79 5.81
C PRO A 131 9.50 -6.25 6.08
N VAL A 132 9.92 -6.29 7.35
CA VAL A 132 11.25 -5.86 7.76
C VAL A 132 11.96 -7.00 8.48
N TYR A 133 13.20 -7.21 8.10
CA TYR A 133 14.09 -8.21 8.68
C TYR A 133 15.33 -7.55 9.26
N LEU A 134 15.90 -8.14 10.29
CA LEU A 134 17.19 -7.72 10.85
C LEU A 134 18.22 -8.78 10.48
N LEU A 135 19.28 -8.38 9.78
CA LEU A 135 20.41 -9.26 9.49
C LEU A 135 21.22 -9.50 10.77
N ASN A 136 21.12 -10.71 11.32
CA ASN A 136 21.79 -11.12 12.55
C ASN A 136 22.92 -12.11 12.20
N VAL A 137 24.10 -11.58 11.98
CA VAL A 137 25.33 -12.33 11.65
C VAL A 137 26.49 -11.76 12.43
N ALA A 138 27.44 -12.60 12.82
CA ALA A 138 28.63 -12.14 13.54
C ALA A 138 29.57 -11.33 12.64
N ASP A 139 29.65 -11.70 11.36
CA ASP A 139 30.40 -10.99 10.34
C ASP A 139 29.45 -10.74 9.15
N PRO A 140 29.16 -9.49 8.81
CA PRO A 140 28.26 -9.16 7.72
C PRO A 140 28.90 -9.29 6.33
N GLU A 141 30.22 -9.31 6.21
CA GLU A 141 30.91 -9.30 4.91
C GLU A 141 30.52 -10.45 3.99
N PRO A 142 30.44 -11.72 4.45
CA PRO A 142 29.98 -12.81 3.58
C PRO A 142 28.55 -12.61 3.07
N ALA A 143 27.65 -12.08 3.92
CA ALA A 143 26.27 -11.80 3.56
C ALA A 143 26.17 -10.65 2.55
N ILE A 144 26.96 -9.59 2.70
CA ILE A 144 27.08 -8.47 1.78
C ILE A 144 27.58 -8.94 0.42
N ASN A 145 28.67 -9.70 0.38
CA ASN A 145 29.26 -10.24 -0.85
C ASN A 145 28.32 -11.22 -1.59
N MET A 146 27.43 -11.88 -0.86
CA MET A 146 26.42 -12.76 -1.43
C MET A 146 25.33 -11.98 -2.19
N VAL A 147 25.00 -10.76 -1.72
CA VAL A 147 24.04 -9.87 -2.38
C VAL A 147 24.64 -9.28 -3.64
N ASP A 148 25.80 -8.64 -3.51
CA ASP A 148 26.54 -8.04 -4.64
C ASP A 148 28.00 -7.81 -4.25
N ARG A 149 28.94 -8.27 -5.06
CA ARG A 149 30.37 -8.14 -4.80
C ARG A 149 30.90 -6.71 -4.92
N ASP A 150 30.14 -5.84 -5.61
CA ASP A 150 30.49 -4.42 -5.72
C ASP A 150 29.95 -3.59 -4.54
N TRP A 151 29.09 -4.18 -3.69
CA TRP A 151 28.56 -3.50 -2.52
C TRP A 151 29.50 -3.64 -1.32
N SER A 152 30.00 -2.52 -0.85
CA SER A 152 30.91 -2.47 0.31
C SER A 152 30.22 -2.62 1.68
N GLY A 153 28.90 -2.80 1.73
CA GLY A 153 28.10 -2.73 2.96
C GLY A 153 27.69 -1.31 3.35
N ALA A 154 28.07 -0.29 2.57
CA ALA A 154 27.63 1.08 2.82
C ALA A 154 26.12 1.22 2.69
N LEU A 155 25.52 2.02 3.61
CA LEU A 155 24.08 2.23 3.68
C LEU A 155 23.69 3.66 3.26
N PRO A 156 22.49 3.85 2.68
CA PRO A 156 21.57 2.79 2.25
C PRO A 156 22.05 2.09 0.98
N ALA A 157 21.50 0.88 0.71
CA ALA A 157 21.68 0.21 -0.56
C ALA A 157 20.34 -0.38 -1.03
N THR A 158 20.01 -0.18 -2.30
CA THR A 158 18.74 -0.59 -2.87
C THR A 158 18.97 -1.48 -4.08
N PHE A 159 18.28 -2.62 -4.13
CA PHE A 159 18.31 -3.57 -5.22
C PHE A 159 16.90 -3.89 -5.69
N LEU A 160 16.69 -3.93 -7.01
CA LEU A 160 15.47 -4.42 -7.62
C LEU A 160 15.80 -5.69 -8.40
N TYR A 161 15.18 -6.77 -8.01
CA TYR A 161 15.25 -8.05 -8.71
C TYR A 161 14.03 -8.21 -9.62
N ASP A 162 14.22 -8.71 -10.83
CA ASP A 162 13.12 -9.14 -11.66
C ASP A 162 12.45 -10.41 -11.09
N GLN A 163 11.38 -10.87 -11.73
CA GLN A 163 10.65 -12.07 -11.32
C GLN A 163 11.50 -13.36 -11.33
N ASN A 164 12.64 -13.38 -12.04
CA ASN A 164 13.55 -14.51 -12.13
C ASN A 164 14.74 -14.41 -11.18
N GLY A 165 14.81 -13.34 -10.36
CA GLY A 165 15.89 -13.11 -9.41
C GLY A 165 17.12 -12.43 -9.98
N LYS A 166 17.06 -11.90 -11.21
CA LYS A 166 18.14 -11.09 -11.77
C LYS A 166 18.06 -9.66 -11.25
N VAL A 167 19.17 -9.09 -10.79
CA VAL A 167 19.26 -7.67 -10.44
C VAL A 167 19.11 -6.84 -11.71
N VAL A 168 18.09 -5.96 -11.74
CA VAL A 168 17.76 -5.06 -12.86
C VAL A 168 17.97 -3.59 -12.52
N TYR A 169 18.10 -3.27 -11.23
CA TYR A 169 18.50 -1.97 -10.74
C TYR A 169 19.25 -2.15 -9.43
N LYS A 170 20.34 -1.41 -9.24
CA LYS A 170 21.04 -1.28 -7.96
C LYS A 170 21.49 0.15 -7.75
N HIS A 171 21.44 0.61 -6.51
CA HIS A 171 21.90 1.95 -6.13
C HIS A 171 22.52 1.91 -4.73
N PHE A 172 23.68 2.52 -4.58
CA PHE A 172 24.37 2.69 -3.31
C PHE A 172 24.28 4.15 -2.89
N GLY A 173 23.88 4.40 -1.66
CA GLY A 173 23.47 5.71 -1.18
C GLY A 173 21.98 5.99 -1.36
N ARG A 174 21.58 7.21 -1.04
CA ARG A 174 20.18 7.64 -1.12
C ARG A 174 19.65 7.57 -2.55
N VAL A 175 18.57 6.83 -2.78
CA VAL A 175 17.96 6.67 -4.09
C VAL A 175 17.30 7.96 -4.60
N ASN A 176 17.30 8.13 -5.92
CA ASN A 176 16.38 9.05 -6.58
C ASN A 176 15.02 8.34 -6.73
N PRO A 177 13.95 8.84 -6.07
CA PRO A 177 12.65 8.17 -6.11
C PRO A 177 12.04 8.08 -7.52
N GLY A 178 12.34 9.04 -8.41
CA GLY A 178 11.87 9.04 -9.79
C GLY A 178 12.52 7.94 -10.61
N GLU A 179 13.84 7.78 -10.51
CA GLU A 179 14.59 6.72 -11.19
C GLU A 179 14.18 5.33 -10.69
N LEU A 180 14.03 5.16 -9.37
CA LEU A 180 13.58 3.90 -8.79
C LEU A 180 12.17 3.54 -9.27
N ARG A 181 11.23 4.51 -9.32
CA ARG A 181 9.88 4.29 -9.85
C ARG A 181 9.91 3.86 -11.31
N ALA A 182 10.71 4.52 -12.14
CA ALA A 182 10.86 4.16 -13.56
C ALA A 182 11.40 2.72 -13.72
N ALA A 183 12.38 2.32 -12.90
CA ALA A 183 12.89 0.95 -12.90
C ALA A 183 11.83 -0.08 -12.48
N ILE A 184 11.03 0.22 -11.43
CA ILE A 184 9.95 -0.63 -10.97
C ILE A 184 8.87 -0.79 -12.05
N GLU A 185 8.46 0.31 -12.72
CA GLU A 185 7.43 0.28 -13.76
C GLU A 185 7.81 -0.59 -14.96
N GLN A 186 9.11 -0.73 -15.23
CA GLN A 186 9.59 -1.67 -16.24
C GLN A 186 9.45 -3.15 -15.84
N GLN A 187 9.21 -3.45 -14.57
CA GLN A 187 9.13 -4.82 -14.06
C GLN A 187 7.72 -5.25 -13.68
N VAL A 188 6.92 -4.34 -13.08
CA VAL A 188 5.54 -4.65 -12.69
C VAL A 188 4.65 -4.76 -13.93
N GLY A 189 3.72 -5.74 -13.93
CA GLY A 189 2.81 -5.96 -15.06
C GLY A 189 3.39 -6.78 -16.21
N LYS A 190 4.63 -7.26 -16.09
CA LYS A 190 5.14 -8.33 -16.95
C LYS A 190 4.62 -9.66 -16.37
N SER A 191 3.35 -9.99 -16.67
CA SER A 191 2.88 -11.37 -16.45
C SER A 191 3.58 -12.31 -17.42
N PRO A 192 3.89 -13.56 -16.99
CA PRO A 192 4.42 -14.59 -17.89
C PRO A 192 3.40 -14.91 -18.99
#